data_56c1957f94d5792cec8f1e205dc3f337
#
_entry.id   56c1957f94d5792cec8f1e205dc3f337
#
_cell.length_a   1.000
_cell.length_b   1.000
_cell.length_c   1.000
_cell.angle_alpha   90.00
_cell.angle_beta   90.00
_cell.angle_gamma   90.00
#
_symmetry.space_group_name_H-M   'P 1'
#
loop_
_entity.id
_entity.type
_entity.pdbx_description
1 polymer ?
#
loop_
_entity_poly.entity_id
_entity_poly.type
_entity_poly.pdbx_seq_one_letter_code
_entity_poly.pdbx_strand_id
1 'polypeptide(L)'
;MTTKEAGTPGGVFASVRATPRAVRYLLGGVLINQMGAFAQTFLVLYLTVRQFSIGQAGIALTCYSAGAVLGTLLGGELVHRLGPRATIVGAMTASAAVLAVMPSLSTPGSFGVLLVAIGAAGLATQCYRPAAAVLLSELMPAEHRVMAFSMMRIALNGGAALAPLIAAGLILLDWDLLFYFDAVSALAYAVVARLTLPATDAPRDDEDEAESGAQKRSAYAVMLRDGRYLAFLASVLLGTLIYVQYVVALPLKITSEGHPAALYSIVLTTASIILVVSELKITSYVKNWVPWAAGAVGTVVMGLGAAGYGLGSHAVVIVVSTAVFVLGVMISGPTMFAHPAKFPASVRGRYVGTHQATFGLGSALGPTLGVLAWGAFGNGVWLLCGVLGLIGGWFALVGMREGKSSV
;
A
#
# COMPACT_ATOMS: atom_id res chain seq x y z
N MET A 1 46.42 8.89 7.46
CA MET A 1 45.38 9.22 8.43
C MET A 1 44.51 10.30 7.82
N THR A 2 43.44 9.92 7.14
CA THR A 2 42.44 10.82 6.59
C THR A 2 41.18 10.59 7.39
N THR A 3 40.87 11.51 8.28
CA THR A 3 39.64 11.57 9.07
C THR A 3 38.47 11.68 8.13
N LYS A 4 37.70 10.58 8.05
CA LYS A 4 36.39 10.55 7.42
C LYS A 4 35.46 11.41 8.29
N GLU A 5 35.16 12.63 7.83
CA GLU A 5 34.15 13.48 8.44
C GLU A 5 32.86 12.71 8.52
N ALA A 6 32.40 12.38 9.74
CA ALA A 6 31.11 11.87 10.02
C ALA A 6 30.10 12.98 9.68
N GLY A 7 29.55 12.91 8.46
CA GLY A 7 28.51 13.83 8.02
C GLY A 7 27.36 13.81 9.02
N THR A 8 27.02 14.96 9.55
CA THR A 8 25.82 15.22 10.36
C THR A 8 24.62 14.52 9.74
N PRO A 9 23.79 13.78 10.51
CA PRO A 9 22.59 13.12 9.95
C PRO A 9 21.72 14.20 9.32
N GLY A 10 21.66 14.21 7.99
CA GLY A 10 20.92 15.21 7.22
C GLY A 10 19.47 15.23 7.68
N GLY A 11 18.99 16.37 8.21
CA GLY A 11 17.61 16.57 8.61
C GLY A 11 16.63 16.34 7.44
N VAL A 12 15.33 16.34 7.72
CA VAL A 12 14.24 16.17 6.72
C VAL A 12 14.50 17.00 5.47
N PHE A 13 14.88 18.28 5.63
CA PHE A 13 15.16 19.19 4.53
C PHE A 13 16.35 18.74 3.65
N ALA A 14 17.38 18.15 4.23
CA ALA A 14 18.51 17.62 3.47
C ALA A 14 18.09 16.44 2.59
N SER A 15 17.28 15.52 3.12
CA SER A 15 16.74 14.38 2.36
C SER A 15 15.80 14.82 1.23
N VAL A 16 14.92 15.80 1.49
CA VAL A 16 14.02 16.36 0.48
C VAL A 16 14.82 17.11 -0.61
N ARG A 17 15.87 17.86 -0.21
CA ARG A 17 16.72 18.58 -1.15
C ARG A 17 17.60 17.65 -1.99
N ALA A 18 18.03 16.53 -1.40
CA ALA A 18 18.81 15.49 -2.09
C ALA A 18 17.95 14.60 -3.01
N THR A 19 16.61 14.77 -3.02
CA THR A 19 15.71 13.95 -3.84
C THR A 19 15.92 14.25 -5.33
N PRO A 20 16.33 13.25 -6.14
CA PRO A 20 16.52 13.40 -7.57
C PRO A 20 15.24 13.85 -8.29
N ARG A 21 15.38 14.56 -9.41
CA ARG A 21 14.22 15.00 -10.22
C ARG A 21 13.32 13.83 -10.62
N ALA A 22 13.91 12.71 -11.04
CA ALA A 22 13.18 11.51 -11.42
C ALA A 22 12.28 10.98 -10.27
N VAL A 23 12.77 11.00 -9.02
CA VAL A 23 11.98 10.61 -7.85
C VAL A 23 10.81 11.56 -7.60
N ARG A 24 11.02 12.87 -7.79
CA ARG A 24 9.92 13.85 -7.67
C ARG A 24 8.83 13.61 -8.70
N TYR A 25 9.18 13.30 -9.94
CA TYR A 25 8.23 12.94 -11.00
C TYR A 25 7.52 11.61 -10.69
N LEU A 26 8.25 10.61 -10.17
CA LEU A 26 7.67 9.35 -9.73
C LEU A 26 6.61 9.57 -8.64
N LEU A 27 6.96 10.33 -7.60
CA LEU A 27 6.05 10.65 -6.49
C LEU A 27 4.85 11.50 -6.94
N GLY A 28 5.08 12.46 -7.84
CA GLY A 28 4.01 13.24 -8.47
C GLY A 28 3.05 12.38 -9.28
N GLY A 29 3.57 11.43 -10.06
CA GLY A 29 2.76 10.46 -10.79
C GLY A 29 1.94 9.56 -9.87
N VAL A 30 2.54 9.06 -8.79
CA VAL A 30 1.81 8.28 -7.76
C VAL A 30 0.70 9.11 -7.12
N LEU A 31 0.96 10.38 -6.78
CA LEU A 31 -0.04 11.29 -6.21
C LEU A 31 -1.22 11.49 -7.18
N ILE A 32 -0.95 11.85 -8.45
CA ILE A 32 -1.96 12.08 -9.48
C ILE A 32 -2.80 10.82 -9.68
N ASN A 33 -2.17 9.66 -9.83
CA ASN A 33 -2.88 8.39 -9.99
C ASN A 33 -3.75 8.07 -8.77
N GLN A 34 -3.27 8.35 -7.56
CA GLN A 34 -4.02 8.07 -6.33
C GLN A 34 -5.20 9.02 -6.14
N MET A 35 -5.13 10.26 -6.63
CA MET A 35 -6.27 11.19 -6.66
C MET A 35 -7.40 10.71 -7.54
N GLY A 36 -7.10 9.89 -8.57
CA GLY A 36 -8.08 9.30 -9.48
C GLY A 36 -8.51 7.88 -9.13
N ALA A 37 -7.96 7.27 -8.08
CA ALA A 37 -8.20 5.86 -7.73
C ALA A 37 -9.62 5.61 -7.18
N PHE A 38 -10.65 5.82 -8.01
CA PHE A 38 -12.06 5.70 -7.63
C PHE A 38 -12.62 4.30 -7.83
N ALA A 39 -12.07 3.54 -8.79
CA ALA A 39 -12.63 2.26 -9.21
C ALA A 39 -12.87 1.30 -8.03
N GLN A 40 -11.92 1.15 -7.11
CA GLN A 40 -12.12 0.29 -5.94
C GLN A 40 -13.12 0.89 -4.93
N THR A 41 -13.04 2.18 -4.66
CA THR A 41 -13.77 2.84 -3.57
C THR A 41 -15.24 3.01 -3.90
N PHE A 42 -15.56 3.34 -5.15
CA PHE A 42 -16.93 3.67 -5.56
C PHE A 42 -17.60 2.57 -6.41
N LEU A 43 -16.92 1.45 -6.68
CA LEU A 43 -17.41 0.37 -7.54
C LEU A 43 -18.79 -0.13 -7.12
N VAL A 44 -18.99 -0.40 -5.83
CA VAL A 44 -20.27 -0.92 -5.32
C VAL A 44 -21.39 0.09 -5.52
N LEU A 45 -21.16 1.35 -5.17
CA LEU A 45 -22.14 2.43 -5.35
C LEU A 45 -22.44 2.65 -6.83
N TYR A 46 -21.43 2.70 -7.68
CA TYR A 46 -21.59 2.85 -9.11
C TYR A 46 -22.46 1.74 -9.71
N LEU A 47 -22.18 0.46 -9.37
CA LEU A 47 -22.93 -0.67 -9.89
C LEU A 47 -24.39 -0.67 -9.39
N THR A 48 -24.63 -0.27 -8.14
CA THR A 48 -26.02 -0.15 -7.62
C THR A 48 -26.80 0.96 -8.34
N VAL A 49 -26.17 2.08 -8.67
CA VAL A 49 -26.78 3.12 -9.51
C VAL A 49 -27.08 2.59 -10.93
N ARG A 50 -26.22 1.73 -11.46
CA ARG A 50 -26.38 1.06 -12.75
C ARG A 50 -27.36 -0.14 -12.70
N GLN A 51 -28.16 -0.27 -11.63
CA GLN A 51 -29.21 -1.28 -11.46
C GLN A 51 -28.69 -2.73 -11.29
N PHE A 52 -27.43 -2.91 -10.92
CA PHE A 52 -26.93 -4.21 -10.50
C PHE A 52 -27.36 -4.50 -9.04
N SER A 53 -27.59 -5.77 -8.72
CA SER A 53 -27.90 -6.16 -7.35
C SER A 53 -26.70 -5.97 -6.42
N ILE A 54 -26.96 -5.82 -5.11
CA ILE A 54 -25.90 -5.72 -4.09
C ILE A 54 -24.98 -6.95 -4.13
N GLY A 55 -25.55 -8.15 -4.38
CA GLY A 55 -24.76 -9.37 -4.54
C GLY A 55 -23.82 -9.32 -5.75
N GLN A 56 -24.29 -8.84 -6.90
CA GLN A 56 -23.45 -8.64 -8.08
C GLN A 56 -22.34 -7.61 -7.83
N ALA A 57 -22.65 -6.50 -7.17
CA ALA A 57 -21.67 -5.49 -6.81
C ALA A 57 -20.60 -6.04 -5.83
N GLY A 58 -21.00 -6.91 -4.89
CA GLY A 58 -20.07 -7.60 -3.99
C GLY A 58 -19.14 -8.57 -4.73
N ILE A 59 -19.66 -9.37 -5.66
CA ILE A 59 -18.86 -10.26 -6.53
C ILE A 59 -17.87 -9.43 -7.35
N ALA A 60 -18.33 -8.31 -7.92
CA ALA A 60 -17.48 -7.40 -8.70
C ALA A 60 -16.31 -6.84 -7.87
N LEU A 61 -16.56 -6.40 -6.64
CA LEU A 61 -15.51 -5.93 -5.74
C LEU A 61 -14.52 -7.05 -5.37
N THR A 62 -15.01 -8.27 -5.20
CA THR A 62 -14.16 -9.44 -4.96
C THR A 62 -13.26 -9.73 -6.17
N CYS A 63 -13.81 -9.69 -7.40
CA CYS A 63 -13.06 -9.85 -8.64
C CYS A 63 -11.98 -8.75 -8.79
N TYR A 64 -12.32 -7.48 -8.49
CA TYR A 64 -11.35 -6.39 -8.48
C TYR A 64 -10.21 -6.68 -7.50
N SER A 65 -10.54 -7.07 -6.27
CA SER A 65 -9.56 -7.32 -5.20
C SER A 65 -8.64 -8.51 -5.53
N ALA A 66 -9.21 -9.58 -6.12
CA ALA A 66 -8.42 -10.71 -6.60
C ALA A 66 -7.47 -10.29 -7.74
N GLY A 67 -7.98 -9.52 -8.70
CA GLY A 67 -7.17 -8.93 -9.76
C GLY A 67 -6.04 -8.05 -9.19
N ALA A 68 -6.33 -7.25 -8.17
CA ALA A 68 -5.37 -6.36 -7.52
C ALA A 68 -4.19 -7.14 -6.88
N VAL A 69 -4.48 -8.24 -6.17
CA VAL A 69 -3.44 -9.11 -5.59
C VAL A 69 -2.60 -9.75 -6.69
N LEU A 70 -3.24 -10.30 -7.72
CA LEU A 70 -2.53 -10.88 -8.87
C LEU A 70 -1.71 -9.83 -9.62
N GLY A 71 -2.22 -8.59 -9.72
CA GLY A 71 -1.53 -7.47 -10.35
C GLY A 71 -0.24 -7.09 -9.63
N THR A 72 -0.22 -7.10 -8.30
CA THR A 72 1.01 -6.83 -7.55
C THR A 72 2.06 -7.93 -7.72
N LEU A 73 1.65 -9.21 -7.81
CA LEU A 73 2.54 -10.32 -8.09
C LEU A 73 3.10 -10.25 -9.52
N LEU A 74 2.20 -10.03 -10.49
CA LEU A 74 2.58 -9.86 -11.89
C LEU A 74 3.52 -8.64 -12.07
N GLY A 75 3.23 -7.53 -11.40
CA GLY A 75 4.08 -6.34 -11.42
C GLY A 75 5.49 -6.62 -10.92
N GLY A 76 5.64 -7.42 -9.87
CA GLY A 76 6.95 -7.87 -9.39
C GLY A 76 7.74 -8.67 -10.42
N GLU A 77 7.06 -9.57 -11.14
CA GLU A 77 7.67 -10.36 -12.22
C GLU A 77 7.98 -9.51 -13.47
N LEU A 78 7.09 -8.59 -13.84
CA LEU A 78 7.30 -7.69 -14.97
C LEU A 78 8.47 -6.72 -14.72
N VAL A 79 8.69 -6.27 -13.50
CA VAL A 79 9.88 -5.48 -13.13
C VAL A 79 11.15 -6.25 -13.44
N HIS A 80 11.18 -7.53 -13.12
CA HIS A 80 12.34 -8.38 -13.39
C HIS A 80 12.57 -8.57 -14.90
N ARG A 81 11.51 -8.68 -15.73
CA ARG A 81 11.62 -8.94 -17.16
C ARG A 81 11.77 -7.70 -18.02
N LEU A 82 11.01 -6.66 -17.72
CA LEU A 82 10.88 -5.45 -18.55
C LEU A 82 11.55 -4.22 -17.94
N GLY A 83 11.95 -4.34 -16.67
CA GLY A 83 12.41 -3.20 -15.88
C GLY A 83 11.25 -2.36 -15.30
N PRO A 84 11.54 -1.54 -14.28
CA PRO A 84 10.51 -0.85 -13.52
C PRO A 84 9.77 0.23 -14.34
N ARG A 85 10.49 0.99 -15.18
CA ARG A 85 9.86 2.03 -16.02
C ARG A 85 8.85 1.45 -17.02
N ALA A 86 9.25 0.41 -17.77
CA ALA A 86 8.38 -0.21 -18.75
C ALA A 86 7.14 -0.84 -18.08
N THR A 87 7.31 -1.43 -16.90
CA THR A 87 6.21 -1.97 -16.10
C THR A 87 5.24 -0.88 -15.67
N ILE A 88 5.70 0.28 -15.18
CA ILE A 88 4.83 1.41 -14.81
C ILE A 88 4.04 1.89 -16.04
N VAL A 89 4.73 2.15 -17.16
CA VAL A 89 4.10 2.66 -18.37
C VAL A 89 3.07 1.68 -18.92
N GLY A 90 3.42 0.39 -19.02
CA GLY A 90 2.52 -0.65 -19.51
C GLY A 90 1.30 -0.84 -18.61
N ALA A 91 1.51 -0.94 -17.29
CA ALA A 91 0.44 -1.11 -16.32
C ALA A 91 -0.54 0.07 -16.32
N MET A 92 -0.02 1.31 -16.32
CA MET A 92 -0.85 2.51 -16.29
C MET A 92 -1.58 2.74 -17.61
N THR A 93 -0.98 2.41 -18.74
CA THR A 93 -1.66 2.46 -20.05
C THR A 93 -2.78 1.41 -20.13
N ALA A 94 -2.51 0.18 -19.69
CA ALA A 94 -3.53 -0.87 -19.63
C ALA A 94 -4.67 -0.51 -18.67
N SER A 95 -4.34 0.06 -17.50
CA SER A 95 -5.32 0.57 -16.54
C SER A 95 -6.22 1.63 -17.18
N ALA A 96 -5.62 2.64 -17.83
CA ALA A 96 -6.36 3.70 -18.51
C ALA A 96 -7.33 3.14 -19.59
N ALA A 97 -6.87 2.19 -20.40
CA ALA A 97 -7.69 1.57 -21.44
C ALA A 97 -8.89 0.81 -20.84
N VAL A 98 -8.66 -0.03 -19.82
CA VAL A 98 -9.72 -0.82 -19.21
C VAL A 98 -10.73 0.08 -18.50
N LEU A 99 -10.25 1.08 -17.72
CA LEU A 99 -11.13 2.01 -17.01
C LEU A 99 -11.96 2.87 -17.96
N ALA A 100 -11.40 3.32 -19.08
CA ALA A 100 -12.13 4.10 -20.07
C ALA A 100 -13.28 3.33 -20.74
N VAL A 101 -13.16 2.00 -20.86
CA VAL A 101 -14.20 1.14 -21.44
C VAL A 101 -15.24 0.72 -20.40
N MET A 102 -14.93 0.78 -19.11
CA MET A 102 -15.78 0.29 -18.03
C MET A 102 -17.22 0.83 -18.06
N PRO A 103 -17.47 2.14 -18.28
CA PRO A 103 -18.84 2.66 -18.34
C PRO A 103 -19.69 2.02 -19.43
N SER A 104 -19.12 1.78 -20.62
CA SER A 104 -19.84 1.16 -21.74
C SER A 104 -20.22 -0.30 -21.52
N LEU A 105 -19.47 -0.99 -20.65
CA LEU A 105 -19.74 -2.38 -20.24
C LEU A 105 -20.71 -2.48 -19.05
N SER A 106 -21.03 -1.37 -18.40
CA SER A 106 -21.84 -1.34 -17.18
C SER A 106 -23.34 -1.39 -17.48
N THR A 107 -23.77 -2.39 -18.26
CA THR A 107 -25.17 -2.67 -18.57
C THR A 107 -25.58 -4.03 -17.97
N PRO A 108 -26.82 -4.20 -17.46
CA PRO A 108 -27.24 -5.43 -16.79
C PRO A 108 -27.04 -6.72 -17.61
N GLY A 109 -27.14 -6.62 -18.93
CA GLY A 109 -26.96 -7.77 -19.86
C GLY A 109 -25.51 -8.22 -20.06
N SER A 110 -24.52 -7.42 -19.66
CA SER A 110 -23.09 -7.66 -19.92
C SER A 110 -22.31 -8.02 -18.64
N PHE A 111 -22.95 -8.45 -17.55
CA PHE A 111 -22.33 -8.65 -16.26
C PHE A 111 -21.09 -9.56 -16.29
N GLY A 112 -21.10 -10.63 -17.08
CA GLY A 112 -19.94 -11.53 -17.21
C GLY A 112 -18.71 -10.82 -17.81
N VAL A 113 -18.91 -10.04 -18.90
CA VAL A 113 -17.86 -9.25 -19.53
C VAL A 113 -17.37 -8.15 -18.60
N LEU A 114 -18.29 -7.51 -17.89
CA LEU A 114 -17.98 -6.49 -16.90
C LEU A 114 -17.12 -7.05 -15.77
N LEU A 115 -17.39 -8.27 -15.25
CA LEU A 115 -16.56 -8.91 -14.22
C LEU A 115 -15.12 -9.14 -14.70
N VAL A 116 -14.95 -9.57 -15.94
CA VAL A 116 -13.60 -9.73 -16.55
C VAL A 116 -12.88 -8.38 -16.62
N ALA A 117 -13.58 -7.33 -17.07
CA ALA A 117 -13.03 -5.97 -17.15
C ALA A 117 -12.66 -5.43 -15.74
N ILE A 118 -13.51 -5.67 -14.73
CA ILE A 118 -13.26 -5.28 -13.35
C ILE A 118 -12.03 -6.01 -12.78
N GLY A 119 -11.92 -7.32 -13.01
CA GLY A 119 -10.73 -8.09 -12.60
C GLY A 119 -9.46 -7.59 -13.29
N ALA A 120 -9.53 -7.31 -14.60
CA ALA A 120 -8.44 -6.73 -15.38
C ALA A 120 -8.08 -5.31 -14.89
N ALA A 121 -9.06 -4.49 -14.51
CA ALA A 121 -8.82 -3.18 -13.90
C ALA A 121 -8.07 -3.32 -12.57
N GLY A 122 -8.51 -4.21 -11.67
CA GLY A 122 -7.81 -4.49 -10.43
C GLY A 122 -6.37 -4.91 -10.66
N LEU A 123 -6.14 -5.82 -11.62
CA LEU A 123 -4.81 -6.29 -12.00
C LEU A 123 -3.94 -5.14 -12.51
N ALA A 124 -4.42 -4.39 -13.49
CA ALA A 124 -3.64 -3.32 -14.13
C ALA A 124 -3.33 -2.17 -13.14
N THR A 125 -4.33 -1.72 -12.36
CA THR A 125 -4.19 -0.59 -11.42
C THR A 125 -3.21 -0.86 -10.29
N GLN A 126 -2.94 -2.12 -9.93
CA GLN A 126 -2.02 -2.45 -8.84
C GLN A 126 -0.64 -2.95 -9.33
N CYS A 127 -0.54 -3.30 -10.60
CA CYS A 127 0.69 -3.84 -11.21
C CYS A 127 1.88 -2.85 -11.16
N TYR A 128 1.63 -1.53 -11.18
CA TYR A 128 2.70 -0.52 -11.12
C TYR A 128 3.37 -0.40 -9.75
N ARG A 129 2.70 -0.80 -8.66
CA ARG A 129 3.19 -0.54 -7.28
C ARG A 129 4.55 -1.15 -6.98
N PRO A 130 4.82 -2.44 -7.29
CA PRO A 130 6.15 -2.99 -7.11
C PRO A 130 7.21 -2.26 -7.95
N ALA A 131 6.86 -1.90 -9.18
CA ALA A 131 7.74 -1.17 -10.07
C ALA A 131 8.10 0.22 -9.53
N ALA A 132 7.13 0.96 -9.02
CA ALA A 132 7.37 2.25 -8.39
C ALA A 132 8.25 2.14 -7.14
N ALA A 133 8.03 1.09 -6.31
CA ALA A 133 8.84 0.86 -5.11
C ALA A 133 10.29 0.47 -5.45
N VAL A 134 10.49 -0.38 -6.45
CA VAL A 134 11.83 -0.77 -6.94
C VAL A 134 12.56 0.46 -7.50
N LEU A 135 11.93 1.19 -8.41
CA LEU A 135 12.53 2.37 -9.02
C LEU A 135 12.87 3.45 -7.98
N LEU A 136 11.98 3.67 -6.99
CA LEU A 136 12.25 4.56 -5.86
C LEU A 136 13.51 4.15 -5.10
N SER A 137 13.68 2.85 -4.83
CA SER A 137 14.84 2.31 -4.10
C SER A 137 16.15 2.37 -4.91
N GLU A 138 16.06 2.32 -6.23
CA GLU A 138 17.22 2.41 -7.14
C GLU A 138 17.69 3.84 -7.34
N LEU A 139 16.75 4.79 -7.44
CA LEU A 139 17.06 6.19 -7.67
C LEU A 139 17.51 6.93 -6.40
N MET A 140 17.22 6.37 -5.21
CA MET A 140 17.58 7.00 -3.94
C MET A 140 18.84 6.38 -3.33
N PRO A 141 19.79 7.19 -2.81
CA PRO A 141 20.91 6.72 -2.01
C PRO A 141 20.44 5.84 -0.84
N ALA A 142 21.22 4.83 -0.48
CA ALA A 142 20.84 3.83 0.53
C ALA A 142 20.41 4.44 1.88
N GLU A 143 21.13 5.50 2.30
CA GLU A 143 20.87 6.25 3.53
C GLU A 143 19.53 7.03 3.52
N HIS A 144 18.98 7.32 2.33
CA HIS A 144 17.75 8.09 2.17
C HIS A 144 16.54 7.24 1.75
N ARG A 145 16.70 5.92 1.55
CA ARG A 145 15.62 5.02 1.08
C ARG A 145 14.40 5.02 2.00
N VAL A 146 14.61 4.91 3.31
CA VAL A 146 13.49 4.91 4.28
C VAL A 146 12.71 6.23 4.19
N MET A 147 13.40 7.35 4.06
CA MET A 147 12.78 8.66 3.87
C MET A 147 12.01 8.75 2.54
N ALA A 148 12.52 8.15 1.47
CA ALA A 148 11.85 8.10 0.17
C ALA A 148 10.53 7.30 0.24
N PHE A 149 10.51 6.18 0.95
CA PHE A 149 9.26 5.43 1.19
C PHE A 149 8.28 6.20 2.07
N SER A 150 8.75 7.00 3.02
CA SER A 150 7.89 7.93 3.77
C SER A 150 7.25 8.98 2.85
N MET A 151 8.05 9.60 1.95
CA MET A 151 7.51 10.53 0.93
C MET A 151 6.49 9.85 0.01
N MET A 152 6.74 8.60 -0.39
CA MET A 152 5.79 7.82 -1.19
C MET A 152 4.47 7.59 -0.45
N ARG A 153 4.53 7.30 0.85
CA ARG A 153 3.33 7.15 1.68
C ARG A 153 2.55 8.46 1.81
N ILE A 154 3.24 9.58 1.93
CA ILE A 154 2.60 10.91 1.91
C ILE A 154 1.89 11.14 0.58
N ALA A 155 2.50 10.81 -0.55
CA ALA A 155 1.88 10.93 -1.87
C ALA A 155 0.63 10.03 -1.98
N LEU A 156 0.71 8.77 -1.54
CA LEU A 156 -0.42 7.84 -1.53
C LEU A 156 -1.56 8.33 -0.63
N ASN A 157 -1.26 8.72 0.61
CA ASN A 157 -2.29 9.16 1.56
C ASN A 157 -2.85 10.54 1.19
N GLY A 158 -2.03 11.45 0.68
CA GLY A 158 -2.47 12.75 0.18
C GLY A 158 -3.43 12.62 -0.99
N GLY A 159 -3.11 11.76 -1.96
CA GLY A 159 -4.01 11.44 -3.06
C GLY A 159 -5.32 10.80 -2.59
N ALA A 160 -5.23 9.82 -1.70
CA ALA A 160 -6.41 9.15 -1.12
C ALA A 160 -7.31 10.10 -0.31
N ALA A 161 -6.75 11.13 0.34
CA ALA A 161 -7.53 12.14 1.06
C ALA A 161 -8.26 13.10 0.09
N LEU A 162 -7.69 13.40 -1.07
CA LEU A 162 -8.29 14.27 -2.08
C LEU A 162 -9.31 13.53 -2.96
N ALA A 163 -9.13 12.23 -3.16
CA ALA A 163 -9.98 11.42 -4.04
C ALA A 163 -11.48 11.54 -3.73
N PRO A 164 -11.99 11.41 -2.49
CA PRO A 164 -13.42 11.53 -2.21
C PRO A 164 -13.98 12.92 -2.51
N LEU A 165 -13.18 13.98 -2.34
CA LEU A 165 -13.62 15.36 -2.65
C LEU A 165 -13.78 15.56 -4.16
N ILE A 166 -12.84 15.03 -4.95
CA ILE A 166 -12.92 15.04 -6.41
C ILE A 166 -14.11 14.19 -6.86
N ALA A 167 -14.26 12.99 -6.31
CA ALA A 167 -15.36 12.10 -6.61
C ALA A 167 -16.73 12.75 -6.36
N ALA A 168 -16.91 13.45 -5.23
CA ALA A 168 -18.14 14.14 -4.91
C ALA A 168 -18.52 15.18 -5.98
N GLY A 169 -17.55 15.94 -6.50
CA GLY A 169 -17.78 16.87 -7.59
C GLY A 169 -18.13 16.19 -8.92
N LEU A 170 -17.46 15.09 -9.25
CA LEU A 170 -17.70 14.34 -10.49
C LEU A 170 -19.07 13.66 -10.49
N ILE A 171 -19.48 13.05 -9.38
CA ILE A 171 -20.77 12.36 -9.21
C ILE A 171 -21.95 13.32 -9.40
N LEU A 172 -21.81 14.60 -9.03
CA LEU A 172 -22.86 15.61 -9.26
C LEU A 172 -23.13 15.86 -10.75
N LEU A 173 -22.14 15.58 -11.61
CA LEU A 173 -22.26 15.74 -13.07
C LEU A 173 -22.67 14.41 -13.72
N ASP A 174 -21.88 13.38 -13.53
CA ASP A 174 -22.15 12.02 -14.05
C ASP A 174 -21.26 10.99 -13.31
N TRP A 175 -21.83 9.82 -12.99
CA TRP A 175 -21.13 8.72 -12.35
C TRP A 175 -20.02 8.12 -13.22
N ASP A 176 -20.14 8.15 -14.54
CA ASP A 176 -19.14 7.63 -15.46
C ASP A 176 -17.84 8.43 -15.44
N LEU A 177 -17.93 9.70 -15.05
CA LEU A 177 -16.76 10.58 -14.92
C LEU A 177 -15.75 10.05 -13.88
N LEU A 178 -16.18 9.25 -12.91
CA LEU A 178 -15.24 8.59 -11.99
C LEU A 178 -14.24 7.71 -12.76
N PHE A 179 -14.72 6.89 -13.68
CA PHE A 179 -13.86 5.98 -14.44
C PHE A 179 -13.04 6.72 -15.49
N TYR A 180 -13.61 7.72 -16.16
CA TYR A 180 -12.88 8.54 -17.13
C TYR A 180 -11.77 9.36 -16.47
N PHE A 181 -12.02 9.93 -15.28
CA PHE A 181 -11.01 10.67 -14.54
C PHE A 181 -9.89 9.73 -14.02
N ASP A 182 -10.24 8.54 -13.51
CA ASP A 182 -9.28 7.51 -13.12
C ASP A 182 -8.42 7.07 -14.33
N ALA A 183 -9.05 6.84 -15.50
CA ALA A 183 -8.35 6.54 -16.73
C ALA A 183 -7.38 7.66 -17.16
N VAL A 184 -7.82 8.92 -17.09
CA VAL A 184 -6.99 10.09 -17.43
C VAL A 184 -5.82 10.23 -16.45
N SER A 185 -6.05 10.04 -15.15
CA SER A 185 -4.99 10.11 -14.14
C SER A 185 -3.95 9.00 -14.31
N ALA A 186 -4.39 7.76 -14.65
CA ALA A 186 -3.51 6.66 -14.97
C ALA A 186 -2.68 6.94 -16.24
N LEU A 187 -3.34 7.45 -17.30
CA LEU A 187 -2.65 7.82 -18.54
C LEU A 187 -1.65 8.97 -18.31
N ALA A 188 -2.01 9.97 -17.53
CA ALA A 188 -1.11 11.07 -17.16
C ALA A 188 0.13 10.54 -16.44
N TYR A 189 -0.04 9.59 -15.51
CA TYR A 189 1.10 8.94 -14.87
C TYR A 189 1.94 8.13 -15.85
N ALA A 190 1.33 7.38 -16.77
CA ALA A 190 2.04 6.65 -17.84
C ALA A 190 2.91 7.61 -18.67
N VAL A 191 2.34 8.75 -19.09
CA VAL A 191 3.04 9.78 -19.88
C VAL A 191 4.20 10.38 -19.09
N VAL A 192 3.96 10.81 -17.85
CA VAL A 192 5.02 11.32 -16.97
C VAL A 192 6.13 10.28 -16.82
N ALA A 193 5.78 9.02 -16.52
CA ALA A 193 6.76 7.94 -16.37
C ALA A 193 7.58 7.73 -17.66
N ARG A 194 6.91 7.75 -18.83
CA ARG A 194 7.57 7.57 -20.13
C ARG A 194 8.55 8.68 -20.47
N LEU A 195 8.24 9.93 -20.10
CA LEU A 195 9.02 11.10 -20.48
C LEU A 195 10.13 11.44 -19.46
N THR A 196 9.94 11.13 -18.18
CA THR A 196 10.79 11.68 -17.11
C THR A 196 11.57 10.64 -16.32
N LEU A 197 11.11 9.37 -16.32
CA LEU A 197 11.83 8.33 -15.57
C LEU A 197 12.95 7.74 -16.44
N PRO A 198 14.11 7.41 -15.85
CA PRO A 198 15.22 6.80 -16.59
C PRO A 198 14.80 5.42 -17.12
N ALA A 199 15.27 5.08 -18.31
CA ALA A 199 15.19 3.72 -18.81
C ALA A 199 16.19 2.91 -17.97
N THR A 200 15.67 2.13 -17.04
CA THR A 200 16.44 1.14 -16.33
C THR A 200 16.27 -0.16 -17.11
N ASP A 201 17.34 -0.66 -17.69
CA ASP A 201 17.34 -1.98 -18.30
C ASP A 201 16.90 -3.01 -17.26
N ALA A 202 16.16 -4.03 -17.70
CA ALA A 202 15.96 -5.21 -16.89
C ALA A 202 17.32 -5.69 -16.40
N PRO A 203 17.47 -6.18 -15.15
CA PRO A 203 18.71 -6.79 -14.72
C PRO A 203 19.14 -7.79 -15.79
N ARG A 204 20.23 -7.50 -16.50
CA ARG A 204 20.83 -8.48 -17.40
C ARG A 204 21.40 -9.57 -16.51
N ASP A 205 20.83 -10.73 -16.56
CA ASP A 205 21.49 -11.96 -16.16
C ASP A 205 22.59 -12.17 -17.24
N ASP A 206 23.72 -11.49 -17.09
CA ASP A 206 24.93 -11.76 -17.85
C ASP A 206 25.45 -13.12 -17.36
N GLU A 207 24.97 -14.16 -17.93
CA GLU A 207 25.34 -15.57 -17.86
C GLU A 207 24.08 -16.45 -17.67
N ASP A 208 23.83 -17.28 -18.71
CA ASP A 208 22.90 -18.40 -18.79
C ASP A 208 21.52 -18.17 -19.43
N GLU A 209 21.52 -18.04 -20.76
CA GLU A 209 20.31 -18.19 -21.59
C GLU A 209 19.73 -19.64 -21.62
N ALA A 210 20.33 -20.60 -20.93
CA ALA A 210 19.95 -22.01 -21.02
C ALA A 210 19.13 -22.58 -19.86
N GLU A 211 18.93 -21.82 -18.74
CA GLU A 211 18.27 -22.36 -17.53
C GLU A 211 16.88 -21.75 -17.20
N SER A 212 16.14 -21.23 -18.17
CA SER A 212 15.04 -20.30 -17.90
C SER A 212 13.77 -20.86 -17.24
N GLY A 213 13.58 -22.15 -17.16
CA GLY A 213 12.37 -22.78 -16.59
C GLY A 213 12.53 -23.28 -15.14
N ALA A 214 13.65 -23.92 -14.84
CA ALA A 214 13.92 -24.49 -13.51
C ALA A 214 14.33 -23.43 -12.50
N GLN A 215 15.07 -22.40 -12.93
CA GLN A 215 15.54 -21.29 -12.08
C GLN A 215 14.44 -20.33 -11.66
N LYS A 216 13.40 -20.15 -12.49
CA LYS A 216 12.19 -19.35 -12.14
C LYS A 216 11.39 -20.00 -11.01
N ARG A 217 11.18 -21.30 -11.08
CA ARG A 217 10.60 -22.10 -9.98
C ARG A 217 11.50 -22.07 -8.74
N SER A 218 12.82 -22.07 -8.93
CA SER A 218 13.81 -21.98 -7.86
C SER A 218 13.70 -20.68 -7.06
N ALA A 219 13.57 -19.50 -7.69
CA ALA A 219 13.57 -18.21 -6.98
C ALA A 219 12.35 -18.04 -6.06
N TYR A 220 11.14 -18.38 -6.52
CA TYR A 220 9.95 -18.40 -5.64
C TYR A 220 10.03 -19.50 -4.61
N ALA A 221 10.58 -20.67 -4.96
CA ALA A 221 10.79 -21.77 -4.01
C ALA A 221 11.81 -21.40 -2.93
N VAL A 222 12.88 -20.68 -3.27
CA VAL A 222 13.86 -20.14 -2.32
C VAL A 222 13.18 -19.11 -1.40
N MET A 223 12.43 -18.18 -1.94
CA MET A 223 11.70 -17.17 -1.18
C MET A 223 10.69 -17.81 -0.20
N LEU A 224 9.93 -18.83 -0.64
CA LEU A 224 8.97 -19.56 0.19
C LEU A 224 9.65 -20.49 1.22
N ARG A 225 10.93 -20.77 1.08
CA ARG A 225 11.74 -21.50 2.06
C ARG A 225 12.49 -20.59 3.02
N ASP A 226 12.54 -19.28 2.70
CA ASP A 226 13.11 -18.29 3.62
C ASP A 226 12.13 -18.01 4.77
N GLY A 227 12.28 -18.76 5.86
CA GLY A 227 11.44 -18.62 7.05
C GLY A 227 11.46 -17.21 7.65
N ARG A 228 12.55 -16.43 7.46
CA ARG A 228 12.62 -15.04 7.92
C ARG A 228 11.74 -14.14 7.06
N TYR A 229 11.84 -14.31 5.74
CA TYR A 229 10.99 -13.52 4.85
C TYR A 229 9.51 -13.87 5.03
N LEU A 230 9.18 -15.15 5.27
CA LEU A 230 7.80 -15.54 5.61
C LEU A 230 7.34 -14.94 6.93
N ALA A 231 8.20 -14.88 7.95
CA ALA A 231 7.89 -14.17 9.19
C ALA A 231 7.65 -12.67 8.95
N PHE A 232 8.48 -12.02 8.13
CA PHE A 232 8.25 -10.63 7.71
C PHE A 232 6.90 -10.46 7.01
N LEU A 233 6.53 -11.32 6.07
CA LEU A 233 5.23 -11.28 5.40
C LEU A 233 4.06 -11.52 6.38
N ALA A 234 4.22 -12.42 7.35
CA ALA A 234 3.22 -12.61 8.42
C ALA A 234 3.03 -11.33 9.24
N SER A 235 4.11 -10.62 9.59
CA SER A 235 4.02 -9.32 10.25
C SER A 235 3.27 -8.29 9.39
N VAL A 236 3.55 -8.22 8.09
CA VAL A 236 2.85 -7.33 7.15
C VAL A 236 1.36 -7.64 7.10
N LEU A 237 1.00 -8.92 7.00
CA LEU A 237 -0.41 -9.34 6.96
C LEU A 237 -1.14 -8.96 8.25
N LEU A 238 -0.58 -9.29 9.41
CA LEU A 238 -1.19 -8.98 10.71
C LEU A 238 -1.30 -7.47 10.92
N GLY A 239 -0.25 -6.70 10.58
CA GLY A 239 -0.28 -5.25 10.64
C GLY A 239 -1.35 -4.65 9.74
N THR A 240 -1.53 -5.19 8.53
CA THR A 240 -2.57 -4.74 7.61
C THR A 240 -3.97 -5.07 8.12
N LEU A 241 -4.17 -6.25 8.69
CA LEU A 241 -5.45 -6.62 9.31
C LEU A 241 -5.82 -5.69 10.46
N ILE A 242 -4.85 -5.30 11.32
CA ILE A 242 -5.08 -4.31 12.37
C ILE A 242 -5.42 -2.94 11.76
N TYR A 243 -4.65 -2.51 10.74
CA TYR A 243 -4.87 -1.22 10.08
C TYR A 243 -6.27 -1.09 9.50
N VAL A 244 -6.79 -2.15 8.89
CA VAL A 244 -8.12 -2.13 8.29
C VAL A 244 -9.24 -1.99 9.35
N GLN A 245 -9.03 -2.46 10.59
CA GLN A 245 -10.03 -2.28 11.66
C GLN A 245 -10.27 -0.82 12.04
N TYR A 246 -9.27 0.03 11.88
CA TYR A 246 -9.42 1.47 12.01
C TYR A 246 -10.45 2.06 11.03
N VAL A 247 -10.59 1.45 9.85
CA VAL A 247 -11.52 1.90 8.80
C VAL A 247 -12.88 1.19 8.90
N VAL A 248 -12.93 -0.04 9.41
CA VAL A 248 -14.12 -0.90 9.38
C VAL A 248 -14.79 -1.02 10.76
N ALA A 249 -14.04 -1.43 11.77
CA ALA A 249 -14.62 -1.69 13.10
C ALA A 249 -14.81 -0.39 13.91
N LEU A 250 -13.96 0.62 13.73
CA LEU A 250 -14.05 1.86 14.49
C LEU A 250 -15.36 2.65 14.22
N PRO A 251 -15.82 2.86 12.98
CA PRO A 251 -17.12 3.49 12.76
C PRO A 251 -18.28 2.68 13.35
N LEU A 252 -18.21 1.34 13.31
CA LEU A 252 -19.23 0.48 13.95
C LEU A 252 -19.26 0.69 15.46
N LYS A 253 -18.09 0.79 16.12
CA LYS A 253 -18.00 1.13 17.56
C LYS A 253 -18.63 2.49 17.83
N ILE A 254 -18.20 3.53 17.13
CA ILE A 254 -18.64 4.90 17.34
C ILE A 254 -20.17 4.99 17.28
N THR A 255 -20.77 4.37 16.25
CA THR A 255 -22.23 4.37 16.07
C THR A 255 -22.96 3.50 17.09
N SER A 256 -22.42 2.32 17.45
CA SER A 256 -23.03 1.43 18.44
C SER A 256 -23.03 2.01 19.87
N GLU A 257 -22.10 2.90 20.17
CA GLU A 257 -22.00 3.61 21.44
C GLU A 257 -22.78 4.95 21.48
N GLY A 258 -23.59 5.21 20.41
CA GLY A 258 -24.45 6.39 20.34
C GLY A 258 -23.75 7.70 20.01
N HIS A 259 -22.48 7.66 19.62
CA HIS A 259 -21.79 8.85 19.15
C HIS A 259 -22.22 9.25 17.74
N PRO A 260 -22.24 10.54 17.42
CA PRO A 260 -22.53 11.01 16.07
C PRO A 260 -21.45 10.54 15.09
N ALA A 261 -21.85 10.19 13.87
CA ALA A 261 -20.92 9.79 12.80
C ALA A 261 -19.84 10.87 12.49
N ALA A 262 -20.12 12.14 12.82
CA ALA A 262 -19.16 13.23 12.76
C ALA A 262 -17.89 12.97 13.60
N LEU A 263 -17.99 12.24 14.71
CA LEU A 263 -16.81 11.89 15.51
C LEU A 263 -15.82 11.05 14.68
N TYR A 264 -16.31 10.10 13.87
CA TYR A 264 -15.44 9.33 12.99
C TYR A 264 -14.72 10.21 11.96
N SER A 265 -15.42 11.20 11.39
CA SER A 265 -14.79 12.16 10.48
C SER A 265 -13.70 12.99 11.18
N ILE A 266 -13.92 13.42 12.43
CA ILE A 266 -12.90 14.10 13.24
C ILE A 266 -11.68 13.20 13.47
N VAL A 267 -11.91 11.94 13.79
CA VAL A 267 -10.83 10.94 13.99
C VAL A 267 -10.01 10.74 12.73
N LEU A 268 -10.65 10.57 11.57
CA LEU A 268 -9.95 10.43 10.27
C LEU A 268 -9.15 11.69 9.93
N THR A 269 -9.75 12.86 10.13
CA THR A 269 -9.08 14.15 9.87
C THR A 269 -7.87 14.33 10.79
N THR A 270 -8.03 14.05 12.08
CA THR A 270 -6.93 14.13 13.06
C THR A 270 -5.79 13.18 12.69
N ALA A 271 -6.11 11.94 12.34
CA ALA A 271 -5.12 10.96 11.89
C ALA A 271 -4.36 11.44 10.64
N SER A 272 -5.08 11.99 9.66
CA SER A 272 -4.49 12.52 8.43
C SER A 272 -3.59 13.71 8.69
N ILE A 273 -3.99 14.64 9.55
CA ILE A 273 -3.18 15.80 9.94
C ILE A 273 -1.90 15.33 10.65
N ILE A 274 -2.02 14.44 11.65
CA ILE A 274 -0.85 13.89 12.37
C ILE A 274 0.10 13.24 11.37
N LEU A 275 -0.41 12.43 10.44
CA LEU A 275 0.40 11.74 9.46
C LEU A 275 1.12 12.73 8.55
N VAL A 276 0.41 13.66 7.93
CA VAL A 276 1.01 14.62 6.98
C VAL A 276 2.06 15.52 7.65
N VAL A 277 1.77 16.01 8.86
CA VAL A 277 2.65 16.95 9.58
C VAL A 277 3.85 16.24 10.20
N SER A 278 3.66 15.01 10.71
CA SER A 278 4.66 14.35 11.55
C SER A 278 5.44 13.22 10.87
N GLU A 279 4.94 12.66 9.74
CA GLU A 279 5.53 11.49 9.07
C GLU A 279 7.03 11.67 8.80
N LEU A 280 7.42 12.75 8.12
CA LEU A 280 8.83 12.98 7.77
C LEU A 280 9.71 13.20 9.01
N LYS A 281 9.19 13.89 10.03
CA LYS A 281 9.92 14.14 11.27
C LYS A 281 10.16 12.84 12.04
N ILE A 282 9.11 12.03 12.22
CA ILE A 282 9.21 10.72 12.89
C ILE A 282 10.15 9.80 12.11
N THR A 283 9.98 9.71 10.79
CA THR A 283 10.85 8.91 9.94
C THR A 283 12.31 9.36 10.03
N SER A 284 12.58 10.65 10.19
CA SER A 284 13.96 11.16 10.35
C SER A 284 14.68 10.64 11.60
N TYR A 285 13.93 10.32 12.67
CA TYR A 285 14.46 9.67 13.85
C TYR A 285 14.55 8.16 13.68
N VAL A 286 13.45 7.55 13.19
CA VAL A 286 13.31 6.09 13.07
C VAL A 286 14.25 5.49 12.04
N LYS A 287 14.62 6.22 10.98
CA LYS A 287 15.58 5.76 9.96
C LYS A 287 16.95 5.34 10.53
N ASN A 288 17.31 5.86 11.71
CA ASN A 288 18.56 5.54 12.39
C ASN A 288 18.44 4.30 13.30
N TRP A 289 17.22 3.77 13.48
CA TRP A 289 17.00 2.56 14.25
C TRP A 289 17.38 1.32 13.44
N VAL A 290 17.70 0.25 14.14
CA VAL A 290 17.83 -1.04 13.46
C VAL A 290 16.48 -1.44 12.86
N PRO A 291 16.41 -1.90 11.60
CA PRO A 291 15.14 -2.11 10.89
C PRO A 291 14.15 -2.99 11.62
N TRP A 292 14.63 -4.07 12.25
CA TRP A 292 13.75 -4.97 13.00
C TRP A 292 13.10 -4.27 14.22
N ALA A 293 13.80 -3.34 14.87
CA ALA A 293 13.25 -2.61 16.01
C ALA A 293 12.15 -1.63 15.55
N ALA A 294 12.36 -0.91 14.44
CA ALA A 294 11.35 -0.03 13.88
C ALA A 294 10.09 -0.82 13.46
N GLY A 295 10.27 -1.95 12.78
CA GLY A 295 9.16 -2.83 12.41
C GLY A 295 8.40 -3.38 13.62
N ALA A 296 9.12 -3.96 14.58
CA ALA A 296 8.53 -4.57 15.77
C ALA A 296 7.82 -3.55 16.67
N VAL A 297 8.53 -2.49 17.09
CA VAL A 297 7.98 -1.44 17.96
C VAL A 297 6.79 -0.76 17.30
N GLY A 298 6.90 -0.39 16.00
CA GLY A 298 5.81 0.28 15.32
C GLY A 298 4.55 -0.60 15.20
N THR A 299 4.71 -1.90 14.90
CA THR A 299 3.57 -2.83 14.83
C THR A 299 2.93 -3.05 16.20
N VAL A 300 3.72 -3.16 17.25
CA VAL A 300 3.22 -3.26 18.64
C VAL A 300 2.48 -1.98 19.04
N VAL A 301 3.08 -0.80 18.81
CA VAL A 301 2.45 0.49 19.14
C VAL A 301 1.14 0.68 18.38
N MET A 302 1.09 0.29 17.11
CA MET A 302 -0.13 0.30 16.30
C MET A 302 -1.21 -0.62 16.89
N GLY A 303 -0.84 -1.84 17.29
CA GLY A 303 -1.73 -2.79 17.95
C GLY A 303 -2.25 -2.28 19.29
N LEU A 304 -1.38 -1.68 20.10
CA LEU A 304 -1.76 -1.05 21.40
C LEU A 304 -2.69 0.16 21.20
N GLY A 305 -2.41 0.99 20.18
CA GLY A 305 -3.31 2.08 19.79
C GLY A 305 -4.70 1.57 19.40
N ALA A 306 -4.76 0.49 18.62
CA ALA A 306 -6.03 -0.16 18.30
C ALA A 306 -6.71 -0.77 19.54
N ALA A 307 -5.95 -1.42 20.43
CA ALA A 307 -6.47 -1.95 21.70
C ALA A 307 -7.06 -0.84 22.60
N GLY A 308 -6.47 0.35 22.53
CA GLY A 308 -6.95 1.53 23.25
C GLY A 308 -8.40 1.92 22.95
N TYR A 309 -8.91 1.62 21.74
CA TYR A 309 -10.33 1.83 21.44
C TYR A 309 -11.26 0.99 22.31
N GLY A 310 -10.78 -0.13 22.86
CA GLY A 310 -11.54 -0.97 23.78
C GLY A 310 -11.61 -0.46 25.23
N LEU A 311 -10.82 0.55 25.60
CA LEU A 311 -10.73 1.05 26.99
C LEU A 311 -11.89 1.94 27.42
N GLY A 312 -12.68 2.45 26.49
CA GLY A 312 -13.84 3.28 26.80
C GLY A 312 -14.51 3.88 25.58
N SER A 313 -15.65 4.53 25.85
CA SER A 313 -16.50 5.17 24.83
C SER A 313 -16.27 6.68 24.73
N HIS A 314 -15.49 7.29 25.63
CA HIS A 314 -15.25 8.73 25.57
C HIS A 314 -14.48 9.15 24.30
N ALA A 315 -14.92 10.22 23.65
CA ALA A 315 -14.27 10.76 22.45
C ALA A 315 -12.75 11.00 22.64
N VAL A 316 -12.34 11.44 23.84
CA VAL A 316 -10.92 11.64 24.17
C VAL A 316 -10.13 10.33 24.11
N VAL A 317 -10.68 9.21 24.60
CA VAL A 317 -10.04 7.88 24.53
C VAL A 317 -9.87 7.48 23.07
N ILE A 318 -10.89 7.68 22.24
CA ILE A 318 -10.84 7.37 20.80
C ILE A 318 -9.76 8.20 20.08
N VAL A 319 -9.70 9.51 20.34
CA VAL A 319 -8.70 10.40 19.73
C VAL A 319 -7.27 10.06 20.18
N VAL A 320 -7.04 9.84 21.47
CA VAL A 320 -5.72 9.43 21.99
C VAL A 320 -5.29 8.09 21.43
N SER A 321 -6.20 7.10 21.39
CA SER A 321 -5.95 5.79 20.78
C SER A 321 -5.58 5.92 19.31
N THR A 322 -6.26 6.81 18.57
CA THR A 322 -5.93 7.13 17.17
C THR A 322 -4.53 7.72 17.05
N ALA A 323 -4.14 8.64 17.90
CA ALA A 323 -2.81 9.24 17.87
C ALA A 323 -1.71 8.18 18.11
N VAL A 324 -1.90 7.27 19.09
CA VAL A 324 -0.99 6.14 19.34
C VAL A 324 -0.97 5.17 18.15
N PHE A 325 -2.13 4.85 17.60
CA PHE A 325 -2.25 3.99 16.42
C PHE A 325 -1.46 4.55 15.20
N VAL A 326 -1.68 5.83 14.89
CA VAL A 326 -1.01 6.51 13.77
C VAL A 326 0.50 6.62 14.01
N LEU A 327 0.93 6.86 15.27
CA LEU A 327 2.34 6.84 15.63
C LEU A 327 2.98 5.47 15.31
N GLY A 328 2.32 4.37 15.66
CA GLY A 328 2.77 3.02 15.31
C GLY A 328 2.91 2.81 13.81
N VAL A 329 1.93 3.29 13.04
CA VAL A 329 1.95 3.25 11.57
C VAL A 329 3.14 4.05 11.00
N MET A 330 3.46 5.23 11.57
CA MET A 330 4.59 6.05 11.13
C MET A 330 5.95 5.43 11.49
N ILE A 331 6.04 4.75 12.62
CA ILE A 331 7.29 4.09 13.05
C ILE A 331 7.61 2.88 12.16
N SER A 332 6.63 1.99 11.93
CA SER A 332 6.86 0.75 11.17
C SER A 332 6.83 0.96 9.66
N GLY A 333 5.87 1.73 9.16
CA GLY A 333 5.50 1.75 7.76
C GLY A 333 6.67 2.00 6.79
N PRO A 334 7.39 3.12 6.86
CA PRO A 334 8.46 3.41 5.91
C PRO A 334 9.54 2.35 5.87
N THR A 335 9.91 1.82 7.04
CA THR A 335 10.95 0.78 7.17
C THR A 335 10.47 -0.58 6.63
N MET A 336 9.22 -0.95 6.89
CA MET A 336 8.66 -2.20 6.37
C MET A 336 8.48 -2.16 4.85
N PHE A 337 8.09 -1.02 4.28
CA PHE A 337 8.02 -0.85 2.83
C PHE A 337 9.41 -0.83 2.17
N ALA A 338 10.44 -0.31 2.86
CA ALA A 338 11.81 -0.28 2.36
C ALA A 338 12.52 -1.63 2.46
N HIS A 339 12.10 -2.53 3.38
CA HIS A 339 12.81 -3.78 3.66
C HIS A 339 12.92 -4.71 2.43
N PRO A 340 11.86 -5.02 1.66
CA PRO A 340 11.96 -5.88 0.48
C PRO A 340 12.85 -5.30 -0.62
N ALA A 341 13.04 -3.99 -0.65
CA ALA A 341 13.88 -3.32 -1.64
C ALA A 341 15.40 -3.44 -1.36
N LYS A 342 15.80 -4.04 -0.20
CA LYS A 342 17.20 -4.32 0.15
C LYS A 342 17.74 -5.59 -0.52
N PHE A 343 16.87 -6.49 -0.98
CA PHE A 343 17.27 -7.72 -1.63
C PHE A 343 18.01 -7.46 -2.95
N PRO A 344 18.84 -8.40 -3.42
CA PRO A 344 19.59 -8.28 -4.67
C PRO A 344 18.70 -7.91 -5.87
N ALA A 345 19.25 -7.18 -6.84
CA ALA A 345 18.50 -6.67 -7.99
C ALA A 345 17.77 -7.78 -8.77
N SER A 346 18.42 -8.95 -8.94
CA SER A 346 17.86 -10.11 -9.63
C SER A 346 16.56 -10.68 -9.04
N VAL A 347 16.34 -10.51 -7.73
CA VAL A 347 15.15 -11.04 -7.04
C VAL A 347 14.27 -9.93 -6.43
N ARG A 348 14.75 -8.68 -6.37
CA ARG A 348 14.10 -7.54 -5.70
C ARG A 348 12.65 -7.35 -6.12
N GLY A 349 12.37 -7.41 -7.44
CA GLY A 349 11.02 -7.26 -7.97
C GLY A 349 10.04 -8.26 -7.36
N ARG A 350 10.45 -9.53 -7.23
CA ARG A 350 9.63 -10.60 -6.66
C ARG A 350 9.38 -10.41 -5.17
N TYR A 351 10.42 -10.03 -4.40
CA TYR A 351 10.28 -9.72 -2.97
C TYR A 351 9.35 -8.52 -2.74
N VAL A 352 9.53 -7.43 -3.48
CA VAL A 352 8.65 -6.26 -3.41
C VAL A 352 7.22 -6.61 -3.85
N GLY A 353 7.06 -7.37 -4.93
CA GLY A 353 5.76 -7.83 -5.42
C GLY A 353 5.02 -8.68 -4.39
N THR A 354 5.70 -9.63 -3.76
CA THR A 354 5.10 -10.51 -2.73
C THR A 354 4.71 -9.72 -1.47
N HIS A 355 5.53 -8.76 -1.04
CA HIS A 355 5.19 -7.84 0.04
C HIS A 355 3.92 -7.05 -0.27
N GLN A 356 3.85 -6.44 -1.46
CA GLN A 356 2.69 -5.67 -1.89
C GLN A 356 1.43 -6.54 -2.03
N ALA A 357 1.58 -7.78 -2.52
CA ALA A 357 0.48 -8.73 -2.60
C ALA A 357 -0.03 -9.14 -1.22
N THR A 358 0.87 -9.34 -0.25
CA THR A 358 0.50 -9.65 1.15
C THR A 358 -0.25 -8.49 1.78
N PHE A 359 0.21 -7.26 1.57
CA PHE A 359 -0.51 -6.05 2.00
C PHE A 359 -1.89 -5.95 1.32
N GLY A 360 -1.96 -6.20 0.01
CA GLY A 360 -3.21 -6.23 -0.75
C GLY A 360 -4.18 -7.30 -0.25
N LEU A 361 -3.69 -8.50 0.06
CA LEU A 361 -4.47 -9.60 0.63
C LEU A 361 -5.07 -9.21 1.99
N GLY A 362 -4.26 -8.63 2.87
CA GLY A 362 -4.73 -8.13 4.17
C GLY A 362 -5.80 -7.06 4.02
N SER A 363 -5.63 -6.15 3.04
CA SER A 363 -6.59 -5.09 2.74
C SER A 363 -7.91 -5.64 2.15
N ALA A 364 -7.85 -6.72 1.37
CA ALA A 364 -9.02 -7.35 0.79
C ALA A 364 -9.82 -8.20 1.80
N LEU A 365 -9.12 -8.95 2.65
CA LEU A 365 -9.75 -9.81 3.67
C LEU A 365 -10.17 -9.02 4.92
N GLY A 366 -9.43 -7.95 5.23
CA GLY A 366 -9.60 -7.17 6.45
C GLY A 366 -11.02 -6.69 6.73
N PRO A 367 -11.75 -6.12 5.75
CA PRO A 367 -13.12 -5.66 5.96
C PRO A 367 -14.07 -6.78 6.37
N THR A 368 -14.05 -7.90 5.65
CA THR A 368 -14.90 -9.05 5.96
C THR A 368 -14.59 -9.63 7.33
N LEU A 369 -13.29 -9.87 7.60
CA LEU A 369 -12.86 -10.38 8.90
C LEU A 369 -13.20 -9.41 10.03
N GLY A 370 -13.11 -8.09 9.78
CA GLY A 370 -13.45 -7.07 10.74
C GLY A 370 -14.92 -7.04 11.12
N VAL A 371 -15.81 -7.09 10.13
CA VAL A 371 -17.26 -7.16 10.36
C VAL A 371 -17.63 -8.45 11.11
N LEU A 372 -17.08 -9.59 10.71
CA LEU A 372 -17.31 -10.87 11.38
C LEU A 372 -16.79 -10.85 12.82
N ALA A 373 -15.59 -10.33 13.04
CA ALA A 373 -15.00 -10.21 14.38
C ALA A 373 -15.80 -9.24 15.26
N TRP A 374 -16.27 -8.12 14.70
CA TRP A 374 -17.16 -7.20 15.43
C TRP A 374 -18.48 -7.85 15.81
N GLY A 375 -19.10 -8.59 14.90
CA GLY A 375 -20.34 -9.33 15.16
C GLY A 375 -20.19 -10.42 16.23
N ALA A 376 -19.02 -11.09 16.26
CA ALA A 376 -18.75 -12.17 17.21
C ALA A 376 -18.26 -11.69 18.60
N PHE A 377 -17.42 -10.65 18.64
CA PHE A 377 -16.71 -10.25 19.85
C PHE A 377 -17.06 -8.82 20.30
N GLY A 378 -17.79 -8.03 19.51
CA GLY A 378 -18.06 -6.63 19.81
C GLY A 378 -16.77 -5.86 20.13
N ASN A 379 -16.73 -5.19 21.28
CA ASN A 379 -15.54 -4.47 21.75
C ASN A 379 -14.29 -5.37 21.96
N GLY A 380 -14.44 -6.70 22.04
CA GLY A 380 -13.31 -7.64 22.13
C GLY A 380 -12.41 -7.64 20.90
N VAL A 381 -12.89 -7.13 19.76
CA VAL A 381 -12.06 -6.97 18.54
C VAL A 381 -10.82 -6.10 18.80
N TRP A 382 -10.91 -5.15 19.70
CA TRP A 382 -9.80 -4.26 20.03
C TRP A 382 -8.69 -4.97 20.81
N LEU A 383 -9.08 -5.84 21.75
CA LEU A 383 -8.12 -6.71 22.45
C LEU A 383 -7.44 -7.66 21.43
N LEU A 384 -8.20 -8.22 20.51
CA LEU A 384 -7.66 -9.06 19.43
C LEU A 384 -6.63 -8.27 18.60
N CYS A 385 -6.89 -7.00 18.23
CA CYS A 385 -5.93 -6.14 17.55
C CYS A 385 -4.64 -5.95 18.36
N GLY A 386 -4.74 -5.79 19.70
CA GLY A 386 -3.59 -5.71 20.57
C GLY A 386 -2.75 -6.99 20.55
N VAL A 387 -3.38 -8.16 20.65
CA VAL A 387 -2.70 -9.47 20.57
C VAL A 387 -2.05 -9.66 19.19
N LEU A 388 -2.77 -9.36 18.10
CA LEU A 388 -2.20 -9.42 16.76
C LEU A 388 -1.02 -8.45 16.59
N GLY A 389 -1.04 -7.29 17.25
CA GLY A 389 0.06 -6.33 17.27
C GLY A 389 1.32 -6.90 17.94
N LEU A 390 1.16 -7.59 19.07
CA LEU A 390 2.28 -8.28 19.77
C LEU A 390 2.86 -9.41 18.92
N ILE A 391 2.00 -10.25 18.33
CA ILE A 391 2.41 -11.36 17.47
C ILE A 391 3.08 -10.80 16.18
N GLY A 392 2.49 -9.79 15.56
CA GLY A 392 3.05 -9.13 14.38
C GLY A 392 4.39 -8.47 14.65
N GLY A 393 4.54 -7.83 15.81
CA GLY A 393 5.81 -7.26 16.27
C GLY A 393 6.89 -8.33 16.46
N TRP A 394 6.54 -9.47 17.04
CA TRP A 394 7.46 -10.61 17.16
C TRP A 394 7.88 -11.15 15.79
N PHE A 395 6.95 -11.29 14.86
CA PHE A 395 7.26 -11.68 13.49
C PHE A 395 8.14 -10.66 12.76
N ALA A 396 7.93 -9.36 12.96
CA ALA A 396 8.81 -8.32 12.42
C ALA A 396 10.24 -8.46 12.97
N LEU A 397 10.36 -8.68 14.29
CA LEU A 397 11.64 -8.90 14.96
C LEU A 397 12.40 -10.10 14.40
N VAL A 398 11.72 -11.23 14.18
CA VAL A 398 12.34 -12.44 13.61
C VAL A 398 12.66 -12.26 12.14
N GLY A 399 11.71 -11.68 11.37
CA GLY A 399 11.78 -11.58 9.92
C GLY A 399 12.79 -10.56 9.41
N MET A 400 12.99 -9.47 10.16
CA MET A 400 13.86 -8.36 9.73
C MET A 400 15.25 -8.36 10.39
N ARG A 401 15.55 -9.31 11.28
CA ARG A 401 16.91 -9.48 11.81
C ARG A 401 17.86 -9.90 10.69
N GLU A 402 18.95 -9.16 10.55
CA GLU A 402 20.04 -9.56 9.65
C GLU A 402 20.62 -10.89 10.19
N GLY A 403 20.66 -11.93 9.34
CA GLY A 403 21.38 -13.13 9.67
C GLY A 403 22.85 -12.79 9.84
N LYS A 404 23.51 -13.34 10.86
CA LYS A 404 24.96 -13.46 10.78
C LYS A 404 25.23 -14.16 9.44
N SER A 405 25.77 -13.41 8.47
CA SER A 405 26.28 -14.02 7.25
C SER A 405 27.32 -15.03 7.71
N SER A 406 27.01 -16.31 7.58
CA SER A 406 28.06 -17.32 7.50
C SER A 406 28.85 -16.96 6.24
N VAL A 407 29.98 -16.30 6.45
CA VAL A 407 31.06 -16.15 5.49
C VAL A 407 31.52 -17.52 5.06
#